data_04e85b9edfe30ded756a3f0be448eebb
#
_entry.id   04e85b9edfe30ded756a3f0be448eebb
#
_cell.length_a   1.000
_cell.length_b   1.000
_cell.length_c   1.000
_cell.angle_alpha   90.00
_cell.angle_beta   90.00
_cell.angle_gamma   90.00
#
_symmetry.space_group_name_H-M   'P 1'
#
loop_
_entity.id
_entity.type
_entity.pdbx_description
1 polymer ?
#
loop_
_entity_poly.entity_id
_entity_poly.type
_entity_poly.pdbx_seq_one_letter_code
_entity_poly.pdbx_strand_id
1 'polypeptide(L)'
;MSFLVIDKKCMVEIYSNSGDLDIEFLEFETKEEAEHYINYGKIMSKKNDEIIVFTDGACSNNGKSTAKAGIGVYFEENDKRNVSKRIKGKQSNNTAELSAVIEVFTVLKNEIKQGKNVIIYTDSEYVIKCCTSYGEKCEKNNWGGREIPNAELVKQVYTLYKQYDDVKIVWIKAHTNKDDTLSKGNEGADRLANLSIEEEGCPYSKIDKIIADNTKNYINVPFENKEFAKECGAKWDVNKKKWYYGSNLSKDNIDILKERFT
;
A
#
# COMPACT_ATOMS: atom_id res chain seq x y z
N MET A 1 14.04 -25.94 -21.51
CA MET A 1 13.83 -25.50 -22.90
C MET A 1 13.89 -23.99 -22.85
N SER A 2 14.80 -23.37 -23.55
CA SER A 2 15.00 -21.94 -23.56
C SER A 2 15.06 -21.41 -24.97
N PHE A 3 14.81 -20.12 -25.15
CA PHE A 3 14.82 -19.47 -26.47
C PHE A 3 15.89 -18.38 -26.46
N LEU A 4 16.80 -18.41 -27.42
CA LEU A 4 17.83 -17.40 -27.61
C LEU A 4 17.42 -16.42 -28.69
N VAL A 5 17.58 -15.12 -28.42
CA VAL A 5 17.44 -14.08 -29.42
C VAL A 5 18.82 -13.51 -29.74
N ILE A 6 19.22 -13.64 -30.97
CA ILE A 6 20.49 -13.17 -31.51
C ILE A 6 20.20 -11.96 -32.41
N ASP A 7 20.89 -10.84 -32.15
CA ASP A 7 20.79 -9.62 -32.97
C ASP A 7 19.37 -9.05 -33.12
N LYS A 8 18.46 -9.27 -32.15
CA LYS A 8 17.05 -8.84 -32.19
C LYS A 8 16.27 -9.32 -33.44
N LYS A 9 16.78 -10.30 -34.17
CA LYS A 9 16.21 -10.73 -35.45
C LYS A 9 16.00 -12.23 -35.58
N CYS A 10 16.68 -13.02 -34.78
CA CYS A 10 16.64 -14.47 -34.90
C CYS A 10 16.38 -15.11 -33.54
N MET A 11 15.46 -16.06 -33.49
CA MET A 11 15.16 -16.87 -32.32
C MET A 11 15.64 -18.31 -32.58
N VAL A 12 16.36 -18.88 -31.62
CA VAL A 12 16.80 -20.27 -31.64
C VAL A 12 16.26 -20.98 -30.40
N GLU A 13 15.58 -22.10 -30.62
CA GLU A 13 15.15 -22.99 -29.57
C GLU A 13 16.30 -23.90 -29.16
N ILE A 14 16.62 -23.95 -27.85
CA ILE A 14 17.67 -24.81 -27.31
C ILE A 14 17.09 -25.81 -26.33
N TYR A 15 17.54 -27.06 -26.45
CA TYR A 15 17.08 -28.18 -25.62
C TYR A 15 18.08 -28.56 -24.50
N SER A 16 19.26 -27.92 -24.48
CA SER A 16 20.30 -28.16 -23.47
C SER A 16 21.14 -26.90 -23.27
N ASN A 17 21.71 -26.74 -22.06
CA ASN A 17 22.66 -25.65 -21.78
C ASN A 17 23.83 -25.71 -22.77
N SER A 18 23.86 -24.80 -23.73
CA SER A 18 24.98 -24.61 -24.63
C SER A 18 26.03 -23.76 -23.92
N GLY A 19 26.99 -24.40 -23.25
CA GLY A 19 28.20 -23.72 -22.83
C GLY A 19 28.94 -23.16 -24.05
N ASP A 20 29.51 -21.95 -23.87
CA ASP A 20 30.45 -21.28 -24.79
C ASP A 20 29.90 -20.95 -26.19
N LEU A 21 28.97 -20.01 -26.29
CA LEU A 21 28.71 -19.26 -27.51
C LEU A 21 29.34 -17.87 -27.37
N ASP A 22 30.35 -17.58 -28.18
CA ASP A 22 31.01 -16.26 -28.33
C ASP A 22 30.11 -15.23 -29.07
N ILE A 23 28.79 -15.24 -28.80
CA ILE A 23 27.80 -14.40 -29.46
C ILE A 23 26.98 -13.71 -28.36
N GLU A 24 26.80 -12.40 -28.45
CA GLU A 24 25.86 -11.67 -27.59
C GLU A 24 24.43 -12.16 -27.86
N PHE A 25 23.80 -12.79 -26.87
CA PHE A 25 22.42 -13.27 -26.93
C PHE A 25 21.65 -12.94 -25.67
N LEU A 26 20.32 -12.90 -25.79
CA LEU A 26 19.40 -12.86 -24.68
C LEU A 26 18.65 -14.18 -24.60
N GLU A 27 18.57 -14.75 -23.41
CA GLU A 27 17.86 -16.00 -23.14
C GLU A 27 16.46 -15.70 -22.56
N PHE A 28 15.45 -16.37 -23.09
CA PHE A 28 14.06 -16.26 -22.67
C PHE A 28 13.52 -17.63 -22.26
N GLU A 29 12.62 -17.67 -21.29
CA GLU A 29 12.02 -18.91 -20.80
C GLU A 29 10.90 -19.41 -21.73
N THR A 30 10.23 -18.49 -22.44
CA THR A 30 9.12 -18.81 -23.34
C THR A 30 9.34 -18.24 -24.75
N LYS A 31 8.70 -18.86 -25.72
CA LYS A 31 8.72 -18.43 -27.11
C LYS A 31 8.06 -17.07 -27.28
N GLU A 32 6.95 -16.85 -26.57
CA GLU A 32 6.19 -15.59 -26.59
C GLU A 32 7.02 -14.41 -26.09
N GLU A 33 7.85 -14.61 -25.08
CA GLU A 33 8.76 -13.57 -24.56
C GLU A 33 9.83 -13.21 -25.61
N ALA A 34 10.41 -14.21 -26.25
CA ALA A 34 11.40 -14.02 -27.30
C ALA A 34 10.81 -13.32 -28.54
N GLU A 35 9.63 -13.73 -29.00
CA GLU A 35 8.89 -13.11 -30.11
C GLU A 35 8.51 -11.66 -29.78
N HIS A 36 8.07 -11.40 -28.57
CA HIS A 36 7.77 -10.04 -28.12
C HIS A 36 9.01 -9.14 -28.16
N TYR A 37 10.15 -9.63 -27.67
CA TYR A 37 11.40 -8.88 -27.72
C TYR A 37 11.85 -8.58 -29.17
N ILE A 38 11.71 -9.55 -30.07
CA ILE A 38 12.04 -9.38 -31.51
C ILE A 38 11.14 -8.28 -32.12
N ASN A 39 9.83 -8.32 -31.82
CA ASN A 39 8.86 -7.43 -32.44
C ASN A 39 8.88 -6.01 -31.88
N TYR A 40 9.14 -5.85 -30.60
CA TYR A 40 8.98 -4.56 -29.89
C TYR A 40 10.27 -4.03 -29.27
N GLY A 41 11.37 -4.80 -29.26
CA GLY A 41 12.65 -4.40 -28.67
C GLY A 41 12.64 -4.26 -27.15
N LYS A 42 11.61 -4.79 -26.49
CA LYS A 42 11.44 -4.78 -25.03
C LYS A 42 11.27 -6.21 -24.51
N ILE A 43 11.91 -6.52 -23.39
CA ILE A 43 11.68 -7.79 -22.68
C ILE A 43 10.25 -7.73 -22.12
N MET A 44 9.45 -8.77 -22.34
CA MET A 44 8.16 -8.93 -21.66
C MET A 44 8.43 -9.00 -20.15
N SER A 45 7.86 -8.09 -19.39
CA SER A 45 7.82 -8.29 -17.93
C SER A 45 7.02 -9.57 -17.66
N LYS A 46 7.60 -10.49 -16.88
CA LYS A 46 6.87 -11.69 -16.44
C LYS A 46 5.56 -11.24 -15.80
N LYS A 47 4.46 -11.89 -16.12
CA LYS A 47 3.12 -11.63 -15.57
C LYS A 47 3.08 -11.67 -14.02
N ASN A 48 4.17 -12.13 -13.38
CA ASN A 48 4.37 -12.20 -11.94
C ASN A 48 5.16 -11.02 -11.35
N ASP A 49 5.61 -10.04 -12.14
CA ASP A 49 6.39 -8.89 -11.66
C ASP A 49 5.56 -7.59 -11.55
N GLU A 50 4.24 -7.70 -11.62
CA GLU A 50 3.35 -6.55 -11.45
C GLU A 50 3.23 -6.20 -9.97
N ILE A 51 3.60 -4.96 -9.62
CA ILE A 51 3.48 -4.45 -8.26
C ILE A 51 2.14 -3.77 -8.12
N ILE A 52 1.30 -4.32 -7.25
CA ILE A 52 0.01 -3.73 -6.89
C ILE A 52 0.17 -2.94 -5.60
N VAL A 53 -0.32 -1.69 -5.59
CA VAL A 53 -0.29 -0.81 -4.43
C VAL A 53 -1.57 0.01 -4.33
N PHE A 54 -2.04 0.23 -3.12
CA PHE A 54 -3.25 0.99 -2.81
C PHE A 54 -2.88 2.27 -2.07
N THR A 55 -3.57 3.36 -2.39
CA THR A 55 -3.30 4.67 -1.77
C THR A 55 -4.58 5.32 -1.31
N ASP A 56 -4.49 5.97 -0.16
CA ASP A 56 -5.57 6.78 0.40
C ASP A 56 -5.01 7.97 1.19
N GLY A 57 -5.84 9.00 1.34
CA GLY A 57 -5.53 10.19 2.09
C GLY A 57 -6.62 10.52 3.12
N ALA A 58 -6.27 10.60 4.40
CA ALA A 58 -7.19 10.99 5.46
C ALA A 58 -6.95 12.43 5.91
N CYS A 59 -8.04 13.12 6.29
CA CYS A 59 -7.97 14.45 6.88
C CYS A 59 -9.04 14.66 7.94
N SER A 60 -8.63 14.81 9.19
CA SER A 60 -9.52 15.27 10.26
C SER A 60 -9.69 16.78 10.21
N ASN A 61 -10.88 17.26 10.63
CA ASN A 61 -11.21 18.69 10.66
C ASN A 61 -10.94 19.43 9.34
N ASN A 62 -11.13 18.75 8.21
CA ASN A 62 -10.86 19.29 6.88
C ASN A 62 -11.47 20.69 6.69
N GLY A 63 -10.68 21.64 6.21
CA GLY A 63 -11.10 23.04 6.05
C GLY A 63 -11.00 23.91 7.31
N LYS A 64 -10.61 23.38 8.47
CA LYS A 64 -10.37 24.15 9.71
C LYS A 64 -8.88 24.34 9.96
N SER A 65 -8.52 25.31 10.80
CA SER A 65 -7.14 25.56 11.23
C SER A 65 -6.53 24.40 12.03
N THR A 66 -7.37 23.55 12.61
CA THR A 66 -6.99 22.34 13.35
C THR A 66 -6.93 21.10 12.49
N ALA A 67 -7.01 21.24 11.16
CA ALA A 67 -6.95 20.11 10.24
C ALA A 67 -5.65 19.33 10.41
N LYS A 68 -5.76 18.02 10.36
CA LYS A 68 -4.64 17.09 10.38
C LYS A 68 -4.82 16.12 9.21
N ALA A 69 -3.84 16.02 8.34
CA ALA A 69 -3.92 15.14 7.19
C ALA A 69 -2.73 14.18 7.11
N GLY A 70 -2.98 13.00 6.59
CA GLY A 70 -1.98 11.96 6.47
C GLY A 70 -2.29 11.00 5.35
N ILE A 71 -1.36 10.12 5.06
CA ILE A 71 -1.38 9.21 3.93
C ILE A 71 -1.30 7.75 4.37
N GLY A 72 -1.93 6.89 3.58
CA GLY A 72 -1.77 5.46 3.57
C GLY A 72 -1.26 4.97 2.22
N VAL A 73 -0.20 4.17 2.24
CA VAL A 73 0.27 3.39 1.08
C VAL A 73 0.30 1.95 1.52
N TYR A 74 -0.45 1.09 0.87
CA TYR A 74 -0.65 -0.30 1.27
C TYR A 74 -0.35 -1.25 0.13
N PHE A 75 0.47 -2.25 0.36
CA PHE A 75 0.80 -3.35 -0.56
C PHE A 75 0.05 -4.61 -0.16
N GLU A 76 0.37 -5.13 1.02
CA GLU A 76 -0.27 -6.28 1.64
C GLU A 76 -0.08 -6.23 3.16
N GLU A 77 -0.71 -7.16 3.87
CA GLU A 77 -0.58 -7.21 5.33
C GLU A 77 0.86 -7.49 5.74
N ASN A 78 1.40 -6.68 6.67
CA ASN A 78 2.78 -6.72 7.17
C ASN A 78 3.89 -6.45 6.12
N ASP A 79 3.58 -5.93 4.93
CA ASP A 79 4.62 -5.52 3.98
C ASP A 79 5.42 -4.33 4.55
N LYS A 80 6.75 -4.45 4.51
CA LYS A 80 7.67 -3.42 5.04
C LYS A 80 7.63 -2.11 4.26
N ARG A 81 7.07 -2.12 3.04
CA ARG A 81 6.88 -0.93 2.19
C ARG A 81 5.62 -0.15 2.53
N ASN A 82 4.75 -0.70 3.39
CA ASN A 82 3.55 0.01 3.85
C ASN A 82 3.94 1.32 4.53
N VAL A 83 3.20 2.39 4.21
CA VAL A 83 3.44 3.73 4.76
C VAL A 83 2.20 4.26 5.44
N SER A 84 2.39 4.78 6.67
CA SER A 84 1.42 5.56 7.41
C SER A 84 2.15 6.77 7.95
N LYS A 85 1.91 7.97 7.40
CA LYS A 85 2.59 9.19 7.87
C LYS A 85 1.78 10.46 7.67
N ARG A 86 1.98 11.44 8.55
CA ARG A 86 1.44 12.79 8.41
C ARG A 86 2.06 13.51 7.21
N ILE A 87 1.23 14.29 6.49
CA ILE A 87 1.76 15.19 5.46
C ILE A 87 2.30 16.49 6.06
N LYS A 88 3.20 17.14 5.32
CA LYS A 88 3.68 18.49 5.61
C LYS A 88 2.91 19.53 4.80
N GLY A 89 2.87 20.77 5.27
CA GLY A 89 2.21 21.87 4.55
C GLY A 89 0.70 21.88 4.74
N LYS A 90 -0.05 22.19 3.67
CA LYS A 90 -1.52 22.34 3.70
C LYS A 90 -2.19 21.02 4.07
N GLN A 91 -3.00 21.06 5.10
CA GLN A 91 -3.73 19.91 5.63
C GLN A 91 -5.13 19.88 5.00
N SER A 92 -5.35 18.99 4.05
CA SER A 92 -6.67 18.74 3.45
C SER A 92 -6.74 17.33 2.88
N ASN A 93 -7.95 16.81 2.65
CA ASN A 93 -8.13 15.51 2.02
C ASN A 93 -7.41 15.43 0.67
N ASN A 94 -7.66 16.39 -0.21
CA ASN A 94 -7.06 16.42 -1.53
C ASN A 94 -5.52 16.46 -1.52
N THR A 95 -4.90 17.17 -0.55
CA THR A 95 -3.44 17.19 -0.44
C THR A 95 -2.89 15.86 0.08
N ALA A 96 -3.61 15.19 0.97
CA ALA A 96 -3.27 13.85 1.44
C ALA A 96 -3.32 12.82 0.30
N GLU A 97 -4.41 12.79 -0.45
CA GLU A 97 -4.61 11.90 -1.60
C GLU A 97 -3.48 12.03 -2.65
N LEU A 98 -3.16 13.26 -3.06
CA LEU A 98 -2.06 13.50 -4.00
C LEU A 98 -0.72 13.06 -3.40
N SER A 99 -0.50 13.35 -2.12
CA SER A 99 0.75 13.00 -1.42
C SER A 99 0.92 11.48 -1.28
N ALA A 100 -0.17 10.73 -1.10
CA ALA A 100 -0.14 9.27 -1.05
C ALA A 100 0.39 8.67 -2.35
N VAL A 101 -0.10 9.15 -3.49
CA VAL A 101 0.38 8.70 -4.81
C VAL A 101 1.83 9.11 -5.05
N ILE A 102 2.21 10.35 -4.71
CA ILE A 102 3.61 10.80 -4.82
C ILE A 102 4.54 9.94 -3.97
N GLU A 103 4.07 9.49 -2.81
CA GLU A 103 4.85 8.60 -1.94
C GLU A 103 5.14 7.25 -2.58
N VAL A 104 4.22 6.69 -3.38
CA VAL A 104 4.48 5.45 -4.13
C VAL A 104 5.71 5.58 -5.02
N PHE A 105 5.85 6.69 -5.74
CA PHE A 105 7.04 6.95 -6.57
C PHE A 105 8.33 7.06 -5.75
N THR A 106 8.22 7.42 -4.48
CA THR A 106 9.36 7.45 -3.55
C THR A 106 9.72 6.05 -3.06
N VAL A 107 8.72 5.30 -2.63
CA VAL A 107 8.86 3.93 -2.09
C VAL A 107 9.36 2.97 -3.18
N LEU A 108 8.78 3.04 -4.38
CA LEU A 108 9.09 2.15 -5.52
C LEU A 108 10.08 2.76 -6.51
N LYS A 109 10.91 3.71 -6.07
CA LYS A 109 11.83 4.43 -6.95
C LYS A 109 12.75 3.52 -7.78
N ASN A 110 13.25 2.46 -7.18
CA ASN A 110 14.18 1.56 -7.84
C ASN A 110 13.43 0.64 -8.82
N GLU A 111 12.30 0.10 -8.40
CA GLU A 111 11.45 -0.77 -9.21
C GLU A 111 10.91 -0.04 -10.45
N ILE A 112 10.41 1.18 -10.27
CA ILE A 112 9.93 2.03 -11.37
C ILE A 112 11.06 2.38 -12.34
N LYS A 113 12.26 2.69 -11.84
CA LYS A 113 13.42 2.94 -12.71
C LYS A 113 13.89 1.72 -13.49
N GLN A 114 13.65 0.52 -12.96
CA GLN A 114 13.92 -0.76 -13.63
C GLN A 114 12.83 -1.13 -14.65
N GLY A 115 11.80 -0.31 -14.82
CA GLY A 115 10.70 -0.56 -15.75
C GLY A 115 9.74 -1.65 -15.28
N LYS A 116 9.61 -1.87 -13.96
CA LYS A 116 8.61 -2.79 -13.43
C LYS A 116 7.21 -2.21 -13.60
N ASN A 117 6.25 -3.06 -13.97
CA ASN A 117 4.86 -2.66 -14.05
C ASN A 117 4.31 -2.38 -12.63
N VAL A 118 3.79 -1.17 -12.43
CA VAL A 118 3.18 -0.76 -11.17
C VAL A 118 1.73 -0.33 -11.41
N ILE A 119 0.81 -0.92 -10.66
CA ILE A 119 -0.59 -0.49 -10.65
C ILE A 119 -0.90 0.14 -9.31
N ILE A 120 -1.21 1.43 -9.33
CA ILE A 120 -1.63 2.21 -8.17
C ILE A 120 -3.15 2.29 -8.17
N TYR A 121 -3.79 1.69 -7.18
CA TYR A 121 -5.23 1.80 -6.96
C TYR A 121 -5.54 2.93 -6.00
N THR A 122 -6.53 3.75 -6.33
CA THR A 122 -7.04 4.85 -5.49
C THR A 122 -8.54 5.01 -5.68
N ASP A 123 -9.27 5.39 -4.64
CA ASP A 123 -10.69 5.75 -4.74
C ASP A 123 -10.91 7.25 -4.97
N SER A 124 -9.82 8.02 -5.09
CA SER A 124 -9.86 9.46 -5.34
C SER A 124 -9.99 9.80 -6.82
N GLU A 125 -11.19 10.17 -7.27
CA GLU A 125 -11.37 10.74 -8.61
C GLU A 125 -10.54 12.01 -8.84
N TYR A 126 -10.25 12.75 -7.76
CA TYR A 126 -9.43 13.95 -7.85
C TYR A 126 -8.00 13.62 -8.28
N VAL A 127 -7.40 12.57 -7.68
CA VAL A 127 -6.08 12.06 -8.08
C VAL A 127 -6.08 11.66 -9.56
N ILE A 128 -7.04 10.85 -9.98
CA ILE A 128 -7.14 10.43 -11.40
C ILE A 128 -7.15 11.62 -12.34
N LYS A 129 -8.00 12.63 -12.05
CA LYS A 129 -8.07 13.84 -12.86
C LYS A 129 -6.75 14.62 -12.86
N CYS A 130 -6.09 14.72 -11.71
CA CYS A 130 -4.80 15.41 -11.59
C CYS A 130 -3.68 14.71 -12.39
N CYS A 131 -3.67 13.38 -12.42
CA CYS A 131 -2.71 12.60 -13.19
C CYS A 131 -3.00 12.60 -14.69
N THR A 132 -4.22 12.91 -15.11
CA THR A 132 -4.68 12.82 -16.50
C THR A 132 -5.18 14.17 -17.03
N SER A 133 -6.48 14.30 -17.26
CA SER A 133 -7.10 15.42 -17.99
C SER A 133 -6.87 16.79 -17.36
N TYR A 134 -6.92 16.89 -16.02
CA TYR A 134 -6.70 18.16 -15.34
C TYR A 134 -5.24 18.58 -15.39
N GLY A 135 -4.32 17.66 -15.10
CA GLY A 135 -2.88 17.90 -15.20
C GLY A 135 -2.44 18.29 -16.62
N GLU A 136 -2.94 17.57 -17.63
CA GLU A 136 -2.70 17.90 -19.04
C GLU A 136 -3.19 19.30 -19.41
N LYS A 137 -4.39 19.67 -18.95
CA LYS A 137 -4.93 21.02 -19.15
C LYS A 137 -4.08 22.09 -18.48
N CYS A 138 -3.62 21.85 -17.26
CA CYS A 138 -2.74 22.77 -16.55
C CYS A 138 -1.38 22.93 -17.26
N GLU A 139 -0.79 21.82 -17.73
CA GLU A 139 0.45 21.83 -18.50
C GLU A 139 0.30 22.63 -19.82
N LYS A 140 -0.76 22.39 -20.60
CA LYS A 140 -1.06 23.15 -21.85
C LYS A 140 -1.19 24.66 -21.62
N ASN A 141 -1.62 25.05 -20.41
CA ASN A 141 -1.70 26.46 -20.00
C ASN A 141 -0.43 26.94 -19.26
N ASN A 142 0.70 26.25 -19.42
CA ASN A 142 1.98 26.56 -18.76
C ASN A 142 1.86 26.74 -17.25
N TRP A 143 0.95 25.99 -16.60
CA TRP A 143 0.66 26.06 -15.17
C TRP A 143 0.25 27.46 -14.68
N GLY A 144 -0.27 28.30 -15.60
CA GLY A 144 -0.70 29.68 -15.33
C GLY A 144 -2.18 29.91 -15.66
N GLY A 145 -2.61 31.18 -15.56
CA GLY A 145 -3.95 31.65 -15.98
C GLY A 145 -4.93 31.74 -14.81
N ARG A 146 -5.39 30.70 -14.22
CA ARG A 146 -6.23 30.70 -12.99
C ARG A 146 -5.43 30.08 -11.83
N GLU A 147 -5.79 30.48 -10.62
CA GLU A 147 -5.26 29.82 -9.42
C GLU A 147 -5.56 28.31 -9.48
N ILE A 148 -4.51 27.50 -9.45
CA ILE A 148 -4.59 26.05 -9.46
C ILE A 148 -4.56 25.58 -8.00
N PRO A 149 -5.66 25.04 -7.46
CA PRO A 149 -5.64 24.46 -6.11
C PRO A 149 -4.55 23.37 -5.99
N ASN A 150 -3.72 23.47 -4.97
CA ASN A 150 -2.62 22.52 -4.70
C ASN A 150 -1.63 22.40 -5.88
N ALA A 151 -1.32 23.50 -6.57
CA ALA A 151 -0.59 23.57 -7.83
C ALA A 151 0.70 22.73 -7.83
N GLU A 152 1.52 22.84 -6.79
CA GLU A 152 2.79 22.09 -6.67
C GLU A 152 2.58 20.58 -6.66
N LEU A 153 1.60 20.08 -5.88
CA LEU A 153 1.30 18.65 -5.81
C LEU A 153 0.68 18.15 -7.12
N VAL A 154 -0.22 18.93 -7.73
CA VAL A 154 -0.82 18.57 -9.03
C VAL A 154 0.26 18.47 -10.11
N LYS A 155 1.16 19.46 -10.16
CA LYS A 155 2.28 19.46 -11.11
C LYS A 155 3.20 18.26 -10.87
N GLN A 156 3.54 18.00 -9.60
CA GLN A 156 4.42 16.90 -9.23
C GLN A 156 3.84 15.54 -9.60
N VAL A 157 2.59 15.25 -9.21
CA VAL A 157 1.96 13.96 -9.50
C VAL A 157 1.78 13.74 -11.00
N TYR A 158 1.36 14.77 -11.74
CA TYR A 158 1.22 14.71 -13.19
C TYR A 158 2.55 14.43 -13.89
N THR A 159 3.61 15.16 -13.52
CA THR A 159 4.94 14.99 -14.10
C THR A 159 5.48 13.59 -13.83
N LEU A 160 5.35 13.08 -12.60
CA LEU A 160 5.75 11.73 -12.24
C LEU A 160 4.98 10.67 -13.03
N TYR A 161 3.65 10.80 -13.11
CA TYR A 161 2.82 9.85 -13.85
C TYR A 161 3.14 9.83 -15.35
N LYS A 162 3.33 11.00 -15.96
CA LYS A 162 3.67 11.15 -17.38
C LYS A 162 5.06 10.61 -17.72
N GLN A 163 5.98 10.59 -16.75
CA GLN A 163 7.37 10.18 -16.97
C GLN A 163 7.53 8.67 -17.13
N TYR A 164 6.60 7.85 -16.59
CA TYR A 164 6.76 6.41 -16.51
C TYR A 164 5.56 5.66 -17.11
N ASP A 165 5.74 5.14 -18.32
CA ASP A 165 4.70 4.39 -19.05
C ASP A 165 4.28 3.08 -18.36
N ASP A 166 5.18 2.51 -17.57
CA ASP A 166 4.96 1.25 -16.82
C ASP A 166 4.20 1.46 -15.49
N VAL A 167 3.85 2.71 -15.17
CA VAL A 167 3.02 3.04 -13.99
C VAL A 167 1.60 3.37 -14.42
N LYS A 168 0.62 2.63 -13.90
CA LYS A 168 -0.81 2.87 -14.13
C LYS A 168 -1.48 3.31 -12.84
N ILE A 169 -2.36 4.31 -12.92
CA ILE A 169 -3.21 4.73 -11.81
C ILE A 169 -4.65 4.38 -12.17
N VAL A 170 -5.29 3.58 -11.32
CA VAL A 170 -6.62 3.01 -11.57
C VAL A 170 -7.56 3.42 -10.44
N TRP A 171 -8.73 3.96 -10.84
CA TRP A 171 -9.78 4.26 -9.88
C TRP A 171 -10.51 2.99 -9.44
N ILE A 172 -10.78 2.89 -8.14
CA ILE A 172 -11.61 1.86 -7.56
C ILE A 172 -12.70 2.47 -6.68
N LYS A 173 -13.79 1.74 -6.51
CA LYS A 173 -14.88 2.19 -5.64
C LYS A 173 -14.52 1.97 -4.17
N ALA A 174 -14.63 3.03 -3.36
CA ALA A 174 -14.46 2.94 -1.91
C ALA A 174 -15.53 2.08 -1.23
N HIS A 175 -15.19 1.50 -0.08
CA HIS A 175 -16.12 0.90 0.90
C HIS A 175 -17.15 -0.06 0.30
N THR A 176 -16.70 -0.99 -0.56
CA THR A 176 -17.61 -1.94 -1.21
C THR A 176 -18.10 -3.05 -0.28
N ASN A 177 -17.47 -3.24 0.88
CA ASN A 177 -17.70 -4.34 1.85
C ASN A 177 -17.62 -5.74 1.21
N LYS A 178 -16.87 -5.88 0.11
CA LYS A 178 -16.64 -7.15 -0.56
C LYS A 178 -15.38 -7.81 -0.04
N ASP A 179 -15.38 -9.14 -0.02
CA ASP A 179 -14.23 -9.94 0.35
C ASP A 179 -13.33 -10.23 -0.88
N ASP A 180 -12.98 -9.18 -1.64
CA ASP A 180 -12.07 -9.25 -2.77
C ASP A 180 -10.77 -8.48 -2.50
N THR A 181 -9.75 -8.77 -3.30
CA THR A 181 -8.41 -8.18 -3.13
C THR A 181 -8.42 -6.65 -3.25
N LEU A 182 -9.21 -6.08 -4.16
CA LEU A 182 -9.26 -4.62 -4.36
C LEU A 182 -9.89 -3.92 -3.15
N SER A 183 -10.98 -4.48 -2.63
CA SER A 183 -11.65 -3.95 -1.44
C SER A 183 -10.74 -4.00 -0.21
N LYS A 184 -10.09 -5.16 0.04
CA LYS A 184 -9.13 -5.32 1.14
C LYS A 184 -7.93 -4.38 1.02
N GLY A 185 -7.43 -4.20 -0.18
CA GLY A 185 -6.31 -3.29 -0.43
C GLY A 185 -6.68 -1.83 -0.14
N ASN A 186 -7.86 -1.38 -0.62
CA ASN A 186 -8.36 -0.04 -0.32
C ASN A 186 -8.58 0.18 1.18
N GLU A 187 -9.18 -0.80 1.86
CA GLU A 187 -9.35 -0.80 3.31
C GLU A 187 -8.01 -0.72 4.06
N GLY A 188 -6.99 -1.42 3.57
CA GLY A 188 -5.64 -1.34 4.11
C GLY A 188 -5.03 0.07 3.98
N ALA A 189 -5.20 0.72 2.83
CA ALA A 189 -4.73 2.08 2.61
C ALA A 189 -5.48 3.11 3.50
N ASP A 190 -6.83 3.02 3.56
CA ASP A 190 -7.67 3.86 4.44
C ASP A 190 -7.26 3.72 5.92
N ARG A 191 -7.08 2.48 6.39
CA ARG A 191 -6.59 2.21 7.75
C ARG A 191 -5.26 2.89 8.04
N LEU A 192 -4.28 2.79 7.13
CA LEU A 192 -2.97 3.43 7.28
C LEU A 192 -3.06 4.96 7.25
N ALA A 193 -3.90 5.52 6.37
CA ALA A 193 -4.13 6.97 6.31
C ALA A 193 -4.74 7.49 7.60
N ASN A 194 -5.77 6.82 8.13
CA ASN A 194 -6.41 7.19 9.40
C ASN A 194 -5.47 7.02 10.61
N LEU A 195 -4.68 5.94 10.64
CA LEU A 195 -3.66 5.73 11.68
C LEU A 195 -2.65 6.89 11.73
N SER A 196 -2.29 7.43 10.57
CA SER A 196 -1.34 8.53 10.46
C SER A 196 -1.81 9.83 11.13
N ILE A 197 -3.10 10.05 11.24
CA ILE A 197 -3.69 11.25 11.86
C ILE A 197 -4.18 11.01 13.30
N GLU A 198 -3.98 9.78 13.82
CA GLU A 198 -4.40 9.38 15.16
C GLU A 198 -5.91 9.58 15.41
N GLU A 199 -6.74 9.35 14.40
CA GLU A 199 -8.18 9.38 14.60
C GLU A 199 -8.67 8.13 15.30
N GLU A 200 -9.20 8.34 16.52
CA GLU A 200 -10.02 7.35 17.18
C GLU A 200 -11.39 7.30 16.47
N GLY A 201 -11.60 6.39 15.56
CA GLY A 201 -12.93 6.23 14.96
C GLY A 201 -13.00 5.68 13.54
N CYS A 202 -11.90 5.29 12.95
CA CYS A 202 -11.90 4.50 11.71
C CYS A 202 -12.85 3.30 11.89
N PRO A 203 -13.80 3.05 10.97
CA PRO A 203 -14.66 1.87 11.03
C PRO A 203 -13.89 0.56 11.20
N TYR A 204 -12.65 0.54 10.73
CA TYR A 204 -11.72 -0.60 10.84
C TYR A 204 -11.10 -0.74 12.23
N SER A 205 -11.07 0.32 13.04
CA SER A 205 -10.76 0.18 14.47
C SER A 205 -11.77 -0.73 15.21
N LYS A 206 -12.94 -0.96 14.62
CA LYS A 206 -13.91 -1.97 15.09
C LYS A 206 -13.45 -3.38 14.73
N ILE A 207 -12.82 -3.58 13.57
CA ILE A 207 -12.25 -4.88 13.17
C ILE A 207 -11.03 -5.18 14.04
N ASP A 208 -10.15 -4.22 14.25
CA ASP A 208 -9.03 -4.36 15.20
C ASP A 208 -9.53 -4.60 16.63
N LYS A 209 -10.66 -3.97 17.03
CA LYS A 209 -11.32 -4.28 18.31
C LYS A 209 -11.96 -5.68 18.30
N ILE A 210 -12.54 -6.12 17.19
CA ILE A 210 -13.11 -7.47 17.05
C ILE A 210 -11.99 -8.52 17.04
N ILE A 211 -10.88 -8.25 16.35
CA ILE A 211 -9.68 -9.11 16.36
C ILE A 211 -9.06 -9.11 17.76
N ALA A 212 -8.91 -7.95 18.40
CA ALA A 212 -8.44 -7.83 19.78
C ALA A 212 -9.39 -8.49 20.79
N ASP A 213 -10.71 -8.43 20.55
CA ASP A 213 -11.70 -9.15 21.36
C ASP A 213 -11.66 -10.66 21.12
N ASN A 214 -11.37 -11.12 19.89
CA ASN A 214 -11.20 -12.54 19.56
C ASN A 214 -9.84 -13.10 20.05
N THR A 215 -8.88 -12.24 20.38
CA THR A 215 -7.60 -12.64 21.00
C THR A 215 -7.60 -12.53 22.52
N LYS A 216 -8.72 -12.20 23.14
CA LYS A 216 -8.85 -12.17 24.61
C LYS A 216 -8.80 -13.59 25.18
N ASN A 217 -7.74 -13.86 25.93
CA ASN A 217 -7.60 -15.10 26.68
C ASN A 217 -8.15 -14.86 28.10
N TYR A 218 -9.34 -15.41 28.39
CA TYR A 218 -10.01 -15.25 29.68
C TYR A 218 -9.40 -16.16 30.74
N ILE A 219 -9.21 -15.60 31.95
CA ILE A 219 -8.63 -16.28 33.11
C ILE A 219 -9.52 -16.07 34.34
N ASN A 220 -9.44 -17.00 35.30
CA ASN A 220 -10.19 -16.94 36.56
C ASN A 220 -9.31 -16.37 37.66
N VAL A 221 -9.36 -15.04 37.87
CA VAL A 221 -8.61 -14.35 38.90
C VAL A 221 -9.47 -14.19 40.16
N PRO A 222 -9.10 -14.79 41.30
CA PRO A 222 -9.75 -14.53 42.58
C PRO A 222 -9.66 -13.07 42.98
N PHE A 223 -10.65 -12.58 43.73
CA PHE A 223 -10.76 -11.15 44.08
C PHE A 223 -9.51 -10.64 44.81
N GLU A 224 -8.95 -11.47 45.71
CA GLU A 224 -7.71 -11.17 46.45
C GLU A 224 -6.47 -11.01 45.55
N ASN A 225 -6.48 -11.59 44.34
CA ASN A 225 -5.35 -11.56 43.41
C ASN A 225 -5.51 -10.50 42.29
N LYS A 226 -6.54 -9.68 42.33
CA LYS A 226 -6.88 -8.71 41.25
C LYS A 226 -5.76 -7.70 40.99
N GLU A 227 -5.07 -7.22 42.01
CA GLU A 227 -3.99 -6.22 41.85
C GLU A 227 -2.77 -6.88 41.21
N PHE A 228 -2.41 -8.09 41.62
CA PHE A 228 -1.35 -8.86 40.98
C PHE A 228 -1.64 -9.13 39.48
N ALA A 229 -2.86 -9.53 39.15
CA ALA A 229 -3.24 -9.76 37.78
C ALA A 229 -3.13 -8.48 36.92
N LYS A 230 -3.49 -7.30 37.49
CA LYS A 230 -3.32 -6.00 36.83
C LYS A 230 -1.84 -5.67 36.61
N GLU A 231 -0.99 -5.88 37.60
CA GLU A 231 0.45 -5.66 37.49
C GLU A 231 1.07 -6.51 36.39
N CYS A 232 0.59 -7.75 36.22
CA CYS A 232 0.96 -8.61 35.10
C CYS A 232 0.29 -8.22 33.76
N GLY A 233 -0.53 -7.15 33.73
CA GLY A 233 -1.15 -6.61 32.52
C GLY A 233 -2.49 -7.23 32.15
N ALA A 234 -3.12 -8.03 33.01
CA ALA A 234 -4.49 -8.51 32.80
C ALA A 234 -5.51 -7.35 32.95
N LYS A 235 -6.60 -7.41 32.20
CA LYS A 235 -7.68 -6.43 32.17
C LYS A 235 -9.02 -7.06 32.54
N TRP A 236 -9.89 -6.30 33.13
CA TRP A 236 -11.25 -6.71 33.47
C TRP A 236 -12.22 -6.43 32.32
N ASP A 237 -12.92 -7.45 31.85
CA ASP A 237 -14.00 -7.31 30.88
C ASP A 237 -15.33 -7.14 31.64
N VAL A 238 -15.87 -5.92 31.60
CA VAL A 238 -17.11 -5.56 32.33
C VAL A 238 -18.32 -6.32 31.79
N ASN A 239 -18.35 -6.61 30.47
CA ASN A 239 -19.47 -7.29 29.82
C ASN A 239 -19.49 -8.78 30.16
N LYS A 240 -18.33 -9.43 30.13
CA LYS A 240 -18.20 -10.87 30.45
C LYS A 240 -17.95 -11.14 31.92
N LYS A 241 -17.70 -10.09 32.72
CA LYS A 241 -17.36 -10.20 34.14
C LYS A 241 -16.23 -11.18 34.40
N LYS A 242 -15.18 -11.10 33.55
CA LYS A 242 -13.99 -11.95 33.62
C LYS A 242 -12.73 -11.16 33.36
N TRP A 243 -11.64 -11.63 33.94
CA TRP A 243 -10.31 -11.13 33.62
C TRP A 243 -9.83 -11.73 32.29
N TYR A 244 -9.04 -10.96 31.54
CA TYR A 244 -8.43 -11.42 30.29
C TYR A 244 -7.08 -10.78 30.07
N TYR A 245 -6.23 -11.41 29.27
CA TYR A 245 -5.02 -10.84 28.68
C TYR A 245 -5.07 -10.93 27.16
N GLY A 246 -4.44 -9.97 26.48
CA GLY A 246 -4.34 -9.93 25.02
C GLY A 246 -3.03 -10.55 24.52
N SER A 247 -2.96 -10.84 23.23
CA SER A 247 -1.77 -11.39 22.57
C SER A 247 -0.56 -10.44 22.54
N ASN A 248 -0.76 -9.17 22.86
CA ASN A 248 0.28 -8.14 22.91
C ASN A 248 1.03 -8.08 24.26
N LEU A 249 0.69 -8.94 25.22
CA LEU A 249 1.39 -9.02 26.50
C LEU A 249 2.73 -9.75 26.31
N SER A 250 3.73 -9.41 27.14
CA SER A 250 5.02 -10.13 27.11
C SER A 250 4.83 -11.61 27.42
N LYS A 251 5.67 -12.46 26.81
CA LYS A 251 5.60 -13.91 27.02
C LYS A 251 5.70 -14.30 28.48
N ASP A 252 6.61 -13.64 29.22
CA ASP A 252 6.81 -13.91 30.64
C ASP A 252 5.55 -13.62 31.46
N ASN A 253 4.87 -12.50 31.21
CA ASN A 253 3.62 -12.16 31.89
C ASN A 253 2.47 -13.09 31.49
N ILE A 254 2.43 -13.57 30.24
CA ILE A 254 1.44 -14.55 29.80
C ILE A 254 1.65 -15.87 30.54
N ASP A 255 2.89 -16.34 30.65
CA ASP A 255 3.22 -17.60 31.32
C ASP A 255 2.87 -17.52 32.81
N ILE A 256 3.20 -16.42 33.48
CA ILE A 256 2.82 -16.15 34.89
C ILE A 256 1.31 -16.19 35.09
N LEU A 257 0.55 -15.49 34.21
CA LEU A 257 -0.90 -15.45 34.30
C LEU A 257 -1.55 -16.81 34.06
N LYS A 258 -1.03 -17.59 33.13
CA LYS A 258 -1.50 -18.95 32.82
C LYS A 258 -1.23 -19.90 33.97
N GLU A 259 -0.01 -19.92 34.48
CA GLU A 259 0.40 -20.81 35.56
C GLU A 259 -0.42 -20.58 36.84
N ARG A 260 -0.79 -19.34 37.10
CA ARG A 260 -1.45 -18.97 38.36
C ARG A 260 -2.99 -18.96 38.27
N PHE A 261 -3.59 -18.76 37.09
CA PHE A 261 -5.02 -18.47 36.95
C PHE A 261 -5.74 -19.28 35.85
N THR A 262 -5.10 -20.27 35.26
CA THR A 262 -5.71 -21.22 34.34
C THR A 262 -5.88 -22.59 35.01
#